data_0f1d66a7226ca03eef5de27fcb739348
#
_entry.id   0f1d66a7226ca03eef5de27fcb739348
#
_cell.length_a   1.000
_cell.length_b   1.000
_cell.length_c   1.000
_cell.angle_alpha   90.00
_cell.angle_beta   90.00
_cell.angle_gamma   90.00
#
_symmetry.space_group_name_H-M   'P 1'
#
loop_
_entity.id
_entity.type
_entity.pdbx_description
1 polymer ?
#
loop_
_entity_poly.entity_id
_entity_poly.type
_entity_poly.pdbx_seq_one_letter_code
_entity_poly.pdbx_strand_id
1 'polypeptide(L)'
;MDLEIAAEPRSTTGKRNRQLRRSGQLPAVVYGKDTESLAIQVEAKAFDTLYRAAGRTSLVKLHVDGSAKSAIIREVQRHPLSRRALHVDFLVVDLLQEMEVDVPLVFTGEPPAVELTGGTLMTPIGHLRVRALPTEIPHEISVDVTPLVDLDASLHVRDLVIPENVHVQTDGDELIARVLPPRIEEEPEVEEEALEGEAAEGLEGAEGAEGEAQAGEAETNASEDEPGG
;
A
#
# COMPACT_ATOMS: atom_id res chain seq x y z
N MET A 1 27.05 3.94 5.52
CA MET A 1 26.81 5.17 4.72
C MET A 1 26.10 6.15 5.63
N ASP A 2 26.61 7.38 5.72
CA ASP A 2 25.91 8.39 6.50
C ASP A 2 24.65 8.80 5.75
N LEU A 3 23.50 8.51 6.34
CA LEU A 3 22.18 8.86 5.81
C LEU A 3 21.83 10.28 6.26
N GLU A 4 22.23 11.26 5.47
CA GLU A 4 22.04 12.68 5.78
C GLU A 4 21.20 13.36 4.72
N ILE A 5 20.35 14.29 5.13
CA ILE A 5 19.53 15.10 4.23
C ILE A 5 19.42 16.53 4.76
N ALA A 6 19.59 17.49 3.87
CA ALA A 6 19.37 18.90 4.17
C ALA A 6 17.87 19.23 4.04
N ALA A 7 17.39 19.99 5.00
CA ALA A 7 16.01 20.46 5.05
C ALA A 7 15.96 21.96 5.34
N GLU A 8 15.05 22.64 4.68
CA GLU A 8 14.81 24.06 4.84
C GLU A 8 13.43 24.26 5.50
N PRO A 9 13.30 25.18 6.46
CA PRO A 9 12.01 25.54 7.01
C PRO A 9 11.12 26.16 5.95
N ARG A 10 9.82 25.83 5.96
CA ARG A 10 8.84 26.39 5.01
C ARG A 10 7.71 27.10 5.71
N SER A 11 7.31 28.24 5.18
CA SER A 11 6.10 28.96 5.56
C SER A 11 4.89 28.60 4.66
N THR A 12 5.14 27.89 3.55
CA THR A 12 4.12 27.56 2.56
C THR A 12 3.28 26.37 2.99
N THR A 13 1.97 26.57 3.09
CA THR A 13 0.99 25.54 3.51
C THR A 13 -0.16 25.42 2.53
N GLY A 14 -0.98 24.37 2.68
CA GLY A 14 -2.21 24.16 1.94
C GLY A 14 -2.01 23.95 0.44
N LYS A 15 -2.83 24.62 -0.38
CA LYS A 15 -2.88 24.41 -1.85
C LYS A 15 -1.54 24.74 -2.57
N ARG A 16 -0.70 25.58 -1.99
CA ARG A 16 0.61 25.95 -2.55
C ARG A 16 1.63 24.79 -2.53
N ASN A 17 1.43 23.76 -1.72
CA ASN A 17 2.28 22.56 -1.72
C ASN A 17 2.34 21.84 -3.08
N ARG A 18 1.32 22.02 -3.94
CA ARG A 18 1.35 21.49 -5.31
C ARG A 18 2.41 22.16 -6.16
N GLN A 19 2.61 23.47 -5.99
CA GLN A 19 3.64 24.21 -6.69
C GLN A 19 5.03 23.80 -6.21
N LEU A 20 5.21 23.62 -4.91
CA LEU A 20 6.44 23.18 -4.28
C LEU A 20 6.88 21.80 -4.83
N ARG A 21 5.95 20.86 -4.96
CA ARG A 21 6.25 19.55 -5.59
C ARG A 21 6.60 19.66 -7.07
N ARG A 22 6.03 20.62 -7.80
CA ARG A 22 6.38 20.87 -9.21
C ARG A 22 7.79 21.43 -9.38
N SER A 23 8.30 22.20 -8.40
CA SER A 23 9.68 22.70 -8.38
C SER A 23 10.70 21.68 -7.90
N GLY A 24 10.27 20.41 -7.63
CA GLY A 24 11.16 19.35 -7.19
C GLY A 24 11.41 19.32 -5.67
N GLN A 25 10.68 20.12 -4.91
CA GLN A 25 10.74 20.14 -3.46
C GLN A 25 9.64 19.25 -2.87
N LEU A 26 9.98 18.43 -1.87
CA LEU A 26 9.07 17.57 -1.15
C LEU A 26 8.71 18.22 0.18
N PRO A 27 7.42 18.53 0.43
CA PRO A 27 6.99 19.00 1.73
C PRO A 27 7.12 17.92 2.78
N ALA A 28 7.63 18.27 3.94
CA ALA A 28 7.79 17.38 5.07
C ALA A 28 7.46 18.09 6.39
N VAL A 29 7.33 17.31 7.44
CA VAL A 29 7.16 17.80 8.83
C VAL A 29 8.14 17.07 9.72
N VAL A 30 8.74 17.79 10.63
CA VAL A 30 9.60 17.26 11.70
C VAL A 30 8.90 17.47 13.02
N TYR A 31 8.80 16.44 13.80
CA TYR A 31 8.23 16.49 15.16
C TYR A 31 8.90 15.42 16.02
N GLY A 32 8.69 15.48 17.31
CA GLY A 32 9.20 14.46 18.23
C GLY A 32 9.64 15.07 19.56
N LYS A 33 10.48 14.33 20.28
CA LYS A 33 10.96 14.72 21.59
C LYS A 33 11.74 16.03 21.52
N ASP A 34 11.42 16.95 22.41
CA ASP A 34 12.07 18.27 22.56
C ASP A 34 12.08 19.13 21.27
N THR A 35 11.19 18.82 20.32
CA THR A 35 11.09 19.56 19.06
C THR A 35 9.63 19.92 18.78
N GLU A 36 9.34 21.22 18.68
CA GLU A 36 8.06 21.66 18.17
C GLU A 36 7.87 21.20 16.73
N SER A 37 6.62 20.92 16.36
CA SER A 37 6.30 20.53 15.00
C SER A 37 6.70 21.61 14.00
N LEU A 38 7.72 21.34 13.19
CA LEU A 38 8.26 22.26 12.19
C LEU A 38 7.95 21.78 10.79
N ALA A 39 7.32 22.66 10.00
CA ALA A 39 7.11 22.40 8.58
C ALA A 39 8.41 22.70 7.82
N ILE A 40 8.90 21.68 7.09
CA ILE A 40 10.12 21.75 6.29
C ILE A 40 9.88 21.35 4.85
N GLN A 41 10.87 21.58 4.01
CA GLN A 41 10.96 21.08 2.65
C GLN A 41 12.32 20.45 2.42
N VAL A 42 12.34 19.38 1.64
CA VAL A 42 13.55 18.66 1.26
C VAL A 42 13.57 18.47 -0.27
N GLU A 43 14.73 18.30 -0.85
CA GLU A 43 14.83 17.98 -2.27
C GLU A 43 14.28 16.56 -2.54
N ALA A 44 13.31 16.44 -3.46
CA ALA A 44 12.63 15.17 -3.75
C ALA A 44 13.58 14.08 -4.25
N LYS A 45 14.59 14.43 -5.08
CA LYS A 45 15.57 13.46 -5.59
C LYS A 45 16.50 12.95 -4.49
N ALA A 46 17.00 13.87 -3.64
CA ALA A 46 17.83 13.52 -2.50
C ALA A 46 17.08 12.60 -1.53
N PHE A 47 15.81 12.92 -1.26
CA PHE A 47 14.95 12.08 -0.44
C PHE A 47 14.73 10.68 -1.05
N ASP A 48 14.42 10.58 -2.35
CA ASP A 48 14.22 9.26 -3.00
C ASP A 48 15.48 8.39 -2.92
N THR A 49 16.68 8.97 -3.08
CA THR A 49 17.95 8.26 -2.95
C THR A 49 18.17 7.80 -1.52
N LEU A 50 17.95 8.68 -0.55
CA LEU A 50 18.07 8.37 0.87
C LEU A 50 17.06 7.29 1.28
N TYR A 51 15.80 7.40 0.86
CA TYR A 51 14.75 6.45 1.22
C TYR A 51 15.00 5.04 0.66
N ARG A 52 15.61 4.92 -0.53
CA ARG A 52 16.01 3.61 -1.08
C ARG A 52 17.11 2.95 -0.25
N ALA A 53 18.00 3.74 0.33
CA ALA A 53 19.11 3.22 1.15
C ALA A 53 18.68 2.99 2.61
N ALA A 54 17.85 3.90 3.15
CA ALA A 54 17.45 3.93 4.56
C ALA A 54 16.21 3.10 4.87
N GLY A 55 15.29 2.99 3.91
CA GLY A 55 13.96 2.43 4.20
C GLY A 55 13.18 3.31 5.19
N ARG A 56 12.35 2.67 6.02
CA ARG A 56 11.53 3.33 7.05
C ARG A 56 12.11 3.25 8.46
N THR A 57 13.04 2.34 8.66
CA THR A 57 13.55 1.94 9.99
C THR A 57 14.88 2.57 10.35
N SER A 58 15.60 3.12 9.35
CA SER A 58 16.94 3.68 9.59
C SER A 58 16.91 5.06 10.20
N LEU A 59 17.94 5.32 11.01
CA LEU A 59 18.25 6.66 11.48
C LEU A 59 18.79 7.53 10.35
N VAL A 60 18.19 8.71 10.20
CA VAL A 60 18.58 9.75 9.25
C VAL A 60 19.01 10.99 10.01
N LYS A 61 20.16 11.57 9.66
CA LYS A 61 20.59 12.87 10.16
C LYS A 61 19.93 13.97 9.31
N LEU A 62 19.02 14.68 9.93
CA LEU A 62 18.29 15.78 9.30
C LEU A 62 18.96 17.11 9.68
N HIS A 63 19.47 17.84 8.69
CA HIS A 63 20.05 19.16 8.85
C HIS A 63 18.98 20.22 8.66
N VAL A 64 18.53 20.85 9.76
CA VAL A 64 17.54 21.94 9.75
C VAL A 64 18.18 23.17 10.37
N ASP A 65 18.21 24.29 9.65
CA ASP A 65 18.76 25.57 10.14
C ASP A 65 20.15 25.45 10.78
N GLY A 66 21.02 24.61 10.20
CA GLY A 66 22.37 24.41 10.69
C GLY A 66 22.50 23.49 11.92
N SER A 67 21.39 22.95 12.42
CA SER A 67 21.37 21.92 13.47
C SER A 67 21.13 20.53 12.87
N ALA A 68 21.91 19.55 13.30
CA ALA A 68 21.71 18.15 12.92
C ALA A 68 20.83 17.47 13.97
N LYS A 69 19.73 16.85 13.56
CA LYS A 69 18.83 16.07 14.42
C LYS A 69 18.75 14.64 13.91
N SER A 70 18.81 13.67 14.83
CA SER A 70 18.58 12.27 14.50
C SER A 70 17.08 12.02 14.41
N ALA A 71 16.62 11.59 13.24
CA ALA A 71 15.21 11.34 12.98
C ALA A 71 15.02 10.00 12.25
N ILE A 72 13.83 9.44 12.37
CA ILE A 72 13.38 8.28 11.61
C ILE A 72 12.26 8.73 10.67
N ILE A 73 12.16 8.10 9.52
CA ILE A 73 11.06 8.33 8.57
C ILE A 73 9.84 7.58 9.08
N ARG A 74 8.90 8.30 9.70
CA ARG A 74 7.69 7.69 10.27
C ARG A 74 6.69 7.30 9.19
N GLU A 75 6.43 8.22 8.26
CA GLU A 75 5.46 8.01 7.20
C GLU A 75 5.91 8.67 5.90
N VAL A 76 5.65 7.99 4.77
CA VAL A 76 5.85 8.52 3.43
C VAL A 76 4.56 8.36 2.66
N GLN A 77 3.88 9.47 2.40
CA GLN A 77 2.72 9.50 1.53
C GLN A 77 3.16 9.47 0.09
N ARG A 78 2.68 8.51 -0.70
CA ARG A 78 3.01 8.36 -2.11
C ARG A 78 1.79 8.49 -2.99
N HIS A 79 2.01 9.03 -4.17
CA HIS A 79 0.95 9.10 -5.19
C HIS A 79 0.68 7.68 -5.74
N PRO A 80 -0.58 7.21 -5.78
CA PRO A 80 -0.89 5.81 -6.10
C PRO A 80 -0.42 5.40 -7.50
N LEU A 81 -0.53 6.27 -8.50
CA LEU A 81 -0.14 5.95 -9.88
C LEU A 81 1.34 6.22 -10.16
N SER A 82 1.85 7.40 -9.79
CA SER A 82 3.23 7.79 -10.13
C SER A 82 4.27 7.33 -9.11
N ARG A 83 3.85 6.79 -7.97
CA ARG A 83 4.70 6.35 -6.86
C ARG A 83 5.62 7.45 -6.26
N ARG A 84 5.50 8.71 -6.72
CA ARG A 84 6.28 9.84 -6.22
C ARG A 84 5.87 10.16 -4.78
N ALA A 85 6.83 10.51 -3.94
CA ALA A 85 6.56 10.99 -2.60
C ALA A 85 5.78 12.32 -2.65
N LEU A 86 4.73 12.43 -1.85
CA LEU A 86 3.86 13.60 -1.71
C LEU A 86 4.12 14.35 -0.41
N HIS A 87 4.41 13.62 0.65
CA HIS A 87 4.69 14.14 1.99
C HIS A 87 5.56 13.15 2.76
N VAL A 88 6.38 13.66 3.65
CA VAL A 88 7.21 12.84 4.54
C VAL A 88 7.13 13.37 5.95
N ASP A 89 7.00 12.46 6.88
CA ASP A 89 6.99 12.73 8.31
C ASP A 89 8.27 12.21 8.94
N PHE A 90 9.06 13.12 9.52
CA PHE A 90 10.26 12.81 10.26
C PHE A 90 9.99 12.89 11.75
N LEU A 91 10.22 11.80 12.46
CA LEU A 91 10.14 11.71 13.89
C LEU A 91 11.55 11.84 14.48
N VAL A 92 11.80 12.93 15.22
CA VAL A 92 13.04 13.10 15.98
C VAL A 92 13.02 12.14 17.15
N VAL A 93 14.06 11.33 17.27
CA VAL A 93 14.16 10.27 18.27
C VAL A 93 15.34 10.49 19.20
N ASP A 94 15.17 10.01 20.43
CA ASP A 94 16.24 9.92 21.41
C ASP A 94 16.92 8.55 21.27
N LEU A 95 18.23 8.54 21.08
CA LEU A 95 19.01 7.31 20.91
C LEU A 95 19.03 6.42 22.15
N LEU A 96 18.65 6.95 23.31
CA LEU A 96 18.67 6.25 24.60
C LEU A 96 17.29 5.71 25.00
N GLN A 97 16.26 5.96 24.21
CA GLN A 97 14.90 5.51 24.50
C GLN A 97 14.45 4.46 23.49
N GLU A 98 13.88 3.38 23.98
CA GLU A 98 13.21 2.39 23.16
C GLU A 98 11.98 2.99 22.47
N MET A 99 11.75 2.57 21.24
CA MET A 99 10.58 2.98 20.48
C MET A 99 9.97 1.82 19.74
N GLU A 100 8.70 1.97 19.37
CA GLU A 100 7.97 0.99 18.58
C GLU A 100 8.01 1.38 17.11
N VAL A 101 8.45 0.44 16.28
CA VAL A 101 8.56 0.61 14.83
C VAL A 101 8.05 -0.63 14.12
N ASP A 102 7.39 -0.43 12.99
CA ASP A 102 6.99 -1.50 12.08
C ASP A 102 8.15 -1.81 11.11
N VAL A 103 8.78 -2.97 11.25
CA VAL A 103 9.89 -3.46 10.43
C VAL A 103 9.33 -4.31 9.30
N PRO A 104 9.69 -4.04 8.03
CA PRO A 104 9.21 -4.84 6.90
C PRO A 104 9.76 -6.25 6.93
N LEU A 105 8.94 -7.23 6.52
CA LEU A 105 9.32 -8.60 6.29
C LEU A 105 9.71 -8.79 4.82
N VAL A 106 10.88 -9.38 4.58
CA VAL A 106 11.36 -9.73 3.24
C VAL A 106 11.38 -11.24 3.11
N PHE A 107 10.53 -11.77 2.25
CA PHE A 107 10.42 -13.20 2.01
C PHE A 107 11.54 -13.61 1.05
N THR A 108 12.34 -14.60 1.47
CA THR A 108 13.45 -15.15 0.69
C THR A 108 13.22 -16.62 0.40
N GLY A 109 13.68 -17.07 -0.78
CA GLY A 109 13.44 -18.43 -1.26
C GLY A 109 12.13 -18.58 -2.02
N GLU A 110 11.94 -19.75 -2.59
CA GLU A 110 10.71 -20.17 -3.29
C GLU A 110 10.12 -21.35 -2.54
N PRO A 111 8.86 -21.30 -2.13
CA PRO A 111 8.25 -22.41 -1.40
C PRO A 111 7.99 -23.58 -2.36
N PRO A 112 8.53 -24.78 -2.08
CA PRO A 112 8.36 -25.95 -2.95
C PRO A 112 6.88 -26.33 -3.17
N ALA A 113 6.04 -26.06 -2.17
CA ALA A 113 4.59 -26.30 -2.29
C ALA A 113 3.96 -25.50 -3.45
N VAL A 114 4.43 -24.27 -3.73
CA VAL A 114 3.92 -23.47 -4.86
C VAL A 114 4.34 -24.07 -6.19
N GLU A 115 5.60 -24.52 -6.32
CA GLU A 115 6.11 -25.10 -7.56
C GLU A 115 5.48 -26.46 -7.88
N LEU A 116 5.32 -27.32 -6.85
CA LEU A 116 4.84 -28.70 -7.04
C LEU A 116 3.33 -28.79 -7.24
N THR A 117 2.56 -27.93 -6.57
CA THR A 117 1.09 -28.05 -6.53
C THR A 117 0.37 -26.90 -7.20
N GLY A 118 1.10 -25.88 -7.69
CA GLY A 118 0.49 -24.66 -8.23
C GLY A 118 -0.20 -23.79 -7.17
N GLY A 119 0.11 -24.00 -5.90
CA GLY A 119 -0.43 -23.21 -4.79
C GLY A 119 -0.06 -21.73 -4.86
N THR A 120 -0.72 -20.93 -4.06
CA THR A 120 -0.44 -19.49 -3.95
C THR A 120 0.10 -19.16 -2.56
N LEU A 121 1.26 -18.47 -2.49
CA LEU A 121 1.80 -17.96 -1.23
C LEU A 121 0.97 -16.76 -0.77
N MET A 122 0.32 -16.89 0.37
CA MET A 122 -0.39 -15.81 1.04
C MET A 122 0.45 -15.28 2.19
N THR A 123 0.67 -13.97 2.22
CA THR A 123 1.41 -13.25 3.26
C THR A 123 0.51 -12.18 3.88
N PRO A 124 -0.27 -12.51 4.92
CA PRO A 124 -1.21 -11.58 5.55
C PRO A 124 -0.51 -10.37 6.16
N ILE A 125 0.69 -10.57 6.70
CA ILE A 125 1.48 -9.55 7.38
C ILE A 125 2.72 -9.27 6.58
N GLY A 126 2.91 -8.00 6.20
CA GLY A 126 4.11 -7.54 5.49
C GLY A 126 5.11 -6.81 6.38
N HIS A 127 4.80 -6.61 7.66
CA HIS A 127 5.65 -5.92 8.62
C HIS A 127 5.39 -6.42 10.03
N LEU A 128 6.43 -6.40 10.86
CA LEU A 128 6.39 -6.83 12.24
C LEU A 128 6.57 -5.63 13.17
N ARG A 129 5.70 -5.49 14.16
CA ARG A 129 5.84 -4.44 15.17
C ARG A 129 6.85 -4.88 16.21
N VAL A 130 7.92 -4.10 16.32
CA VAL A 130 9.01 -4.36 17.25
C VAL A 130 9.28 -3.14 18.13
N ARG A 131 9.81 -3.41 19.31
CA ARG A 131 10.29 -2.41 20.26
C ARG A 131 11.79 -2.61 20.47
N ALA A 132 12.57 -1.58 20.15
CA ALA A 132 14.02 -1.61 20.29
C ALA A 132 14.60 -0.19 20.40
N LEU A 133 15.88 -0.08 20.71
CA LEU A 133 16.62 1.18 20.59
C LEU A 133 16.76 1.57 19.11
N PRO A 134 16.68 2.86 18.75
CA PRO A 134 16.78 3.31 17.37
C PRO A 134 18.02 2.85 16.61
N THR A 135 19.11 2.57 17.32
CA THR A 135 20.38 2.08 16.75
C THR A 135 20.38 0.57 16.48
N GLU A 136 19.46 -0.18 17.09
CA GLU A 136 19.41 -1.64 17.04
C GLU A 136 18.25 -2.16 16.18
N ILE A 137 17.43 -1.25 15.64
CA ILE A 137 16.31 -1.61 14.77
C ILE A 137 16.87 -2.13 13.44
N PRO A 138 16.56 -3.38 13.03
CA PRO A 138 16.96 -3.91 11.73
C PRO A 138 16.21 -3.20 10.60
N HIS A 139 16.85 -3.09 9.43
CA HIS A 139 16.23 -2.50 8.24
C HIS A 139 15.08 -3.35 7.71
N GLU A 140 15.26 -4.66 7.78
CA GLU A 140 14.31 -5.67 7.33
C GLU A 140 14.53 -6.96 8.13
N ILE A 141 13.51 -7.80 8.19
CA ILE A 141 13.61 -9.14 8.76
C ILE A 141 13.40 -10.13 7.63
N SER A 142 14.44 -10.93 7.35
CA SER A 142 14.37 -11.97 6.33
C SER A 142 13.58 -13.16 6.83
N VAL A 143 12.59 -13.59 6.05
CA VAL A 143 11.75 -14.75 6.31
C VAL A 143 12.02 -15.79 5.24
N ASP A 144 12.60 -16.92 5.61
CA ASP A 144 12.79 -18.03 4.69
C ASP A 144 11.48 -18.81 4.52
N VAL A 145 10.99 -18.87 3.27
CA VAL A 145 9.78 -19.60 2.90
C VAL A 145 10.06 -20.99 2.33
N THR A 146 11.33 -21.38 2.21
CA THR A 146 11.74 -22.72 1.74
C THR A 146 11.17 -23.88 2.58
N PRO A 147 10.95 -23.74 3.92
CA PRO A 147 10.35 -24.80 4.73
C PRO A 147 8.88 -25.10 4.40
N LEU A 148 8.20 -24.28 3.60
CA LEU A 148 6.81 -24.49 3.20
C LEU A 148 6.73 -25.53 2.06
N VAL A 149 6.75 -26.81 2.43
CA VAL A 149 6.76 -27.95 1.49
C VAL A 149 5.35 -28.41 1.16
N ASP A 150 4.44 -28.33 2.11
CA ASP A 150 3.07 -28.86 2.00
C ASP A 150 2.05 -27.74 1.76
N LEU A 151 0.93 -28.11 1.12
CA LEU A 151 -0.28 -27.28 1.12
C LEU A 151 -0.77 -27.13 2.56
N ASP A 152 -1.23 -25.92 2.89
CA ASP A 152 -1.60 -25.53 4.25
C ASP A 152 -0.44 -25.36 5.26
N ALA A 153 0.82 -25.56 4.80
CA ALA A 153 1.98 -25.21 5.60
C ALA A 153 1.94 -23.71 5.96
N SER A 154 2.26 -23.39 7.22
CA SER A 154 2.17 -22.04 7.75
C SER A 154 3.42 -21.68 8.55
N LEU A 155 3.85 -20.42 8.44
CA LEU A 155 4.89 -19.80 9.25
C LEU A 155 4.27 -18.75 10.17
N HIS A 156 4.68 -18.80 11.43
CA HIS A 156 4.22 -17.89 12.48
C HIS A 156 5.35 -16.98 12.96
N VAL A 157 5.01 -15.93 13.69
CA VAL A 157 5.98 -14.97 14.24
C VAL A 157 7.03 -15.65 15.12
N ARG A 158 6.68 -16.69 15.87
CA ARG A 158 7.59 -17.47 16.72
C ARG A 158 8.69 -18.23 15.95
N ASP A 159 8.48 -18.47 14.65
CA ASP A 159 9.41 -19.23 13.79
C ASP A 159 10.47 -18.33 13.16
N LEU A 160 10.39 -17.02 13.42
CA LEU A 160 11.32 -16.04 12.89
C LEU A 160 12.62 -15.98 13.66
N VAL A 161 13.71 -15.78 12.93
CA VAL A 161 15.03 -15.48 13.51
C VAL A 161 15.13 -13.99 13.75
N ILE A 162 14.98 -13.57 15.00
CA ILE A 162 14.97 -12.17 15.42
C ILE A 162 16.24 -11.89 16.25
N PRO A 163 16.91 -10.73 16.07
CA PRO A 163 18.04 -10.33 16.93
C PRO A 163 17.61 -10.22 18.42
N GLU A 164 18.51 -10.58 19.33
CA GLU A 164 18.24 -10.60 20.78
C GLU A 164 17.85 -9.24 21.39
N ASN A 165 18.28 -8.16 20.75
CA ASN A 165 18.05 -6.77 21.21
C ASN A 165 16.70 -6.20 20.75
N VAL A 166 15.86 -7.00 20.06
CA VAL A 166 14.59 -6.57 19.49
C VAL A 166 13.44 -7.31 20.15
N HIS A 167 12.57 -6.58 20.83
CA HIS A 167 11.38 -7.12 21.45
C HIS A 167 10.19 -7.06 20.50
N VAL A 168 9.67 -8.21 20.11
CA VAL A 168 8.46 -8.32 19.27
C VAL A 168 7.23 -8.00 20.10
N GLN A 169 6.41 -7.10 19.62
CA GLN A 169 5.13 -6.73 20.23
C GLN A 169 3.95 -7.51 19.60
N THR A 170 4.16 -8.04 18.41
CA THR A 170 3.19 -8.85 17.68
C THR A 170 3.05 -10.23 18.35
N ASP A 171 1.84 -10.78 18.33
CA ASP A 171 1.59 -12.11 18.92
C ASP A 171 2.42 -13.18 18.21
N GLY A 172 3.07 -14.05 18.98
CA GLY A 172 3.90 -15.15 18.46
C GLY A 172 3.13 -16.16 17.60
N ASP A 173 1.82 -16.30 17.81
CA ASP A 173 0.96 -17.20 17.04
C ASP A 173 0.37 -16.56 15.78
N GLU A 174 0.69 -15.29 15.49
CA GLU A 174 0.21 -14.59 14.30
C GLU A 174 0.84 -15.18 13.03
N LEU A 175 0.00 -15.34 11.99
CA LEU A 175 0.37 -15.97 10.73
C LEU A 175 1.12 -14.98 9.84
N ILE A 176 2.34 -15.36 9.41
CA ILE A 176 3.18 -14.54 8.50
C ILE A 176 3.04 -14.99 7.05
N ALA A 177 3.12 -16.30 6.82
CA ALA A 177 3.04 -16.87 5.49
C ALA A 177 2.33 -18.21 5.51
N ARG A 178 1.53 -18.48 4.47
CA ARG A 178 0.84 -19.75 4.28
C ARG A 178 0.71 -20.04 2.79
N VAL A 179 0.82 -21.30 2.41
CA VAL A 179 0.53 -21.75 1.05
C VAL A 179 -0.93 -22.21 0.98
N LEU A 180 -1.68 -21.59 0.08
CA LEU A 180 -3.07 -21.97 -0.22
C LEU A 180 -3.09 -22.85 -1.47
N PRO A 181 -4.00 -23.84 -1.53
CA PRO A 181 -4.23 -24.62 -2.75
C PRO A 181 -4.67 -23.69 -3.90
N PRO A 182 -4.36 -24.06 -5.14
CA PRO A 182 -4.84 -23.32 -6.29
C PRO A 182 -6.37 -23.28 -6.29
N ARG A 183 -6.94 -22.14 -6.60
CA ARG A 183 -8.38 -22.01 -6.81
C ARG A 183 -8.71 -22.73 -8.14
N ILE A 184 -9.31 -23.89 -8.03
CA ILE A 184 -9.94 -24.52 -9.20
C ILE A 184 -11.16 -23.64 -9.51
N GLU A 185 -11.09 -22.85 -10.57
CA GLU A 185 -12.29 -22.31 -11.18
C GLU A 185 -13.02 -23.53 -11.76
N GLU A 186 -14.01 -24.03 -11.06
CA GLU A 186 -15.02 -24.87 -11.68
C GLU A 186 -15.66 -23.98 -12.75
N GLU A 187 -15.26 -24.18 -14.02
CA GLU A 187 -16.05 -23.73 -15.14
C GLU A 187 -17.47 -24.26 -14.89
N PRO A 188 -18.50 -23.39 -14.90
CA PRO A 188 -19.86 -23.90 -14.78
C PRO A 188 -20.04 -24.90 -15.92
N GLU A 189 -20.16 -26.21 -15.58
CA GLU A 189 -20.71 -27.20 -16.46
C GLU A 189 -22.04 -26.63 -16.95
N VAL A 190 -22.03 -26.15 -18.18
CA VAL A 190 -23.26 -25.86 -18.94
C VAL A 190 -23.92 -27.21 -19.06
N GLU A 191 -24.94 -27.47 -18.26
CA GLU A 191 -25.87 -28.57 -18.45
C GLU A 191 -26.45 -28.44 -19.87
N GLU A 192 -25.78 -29.08 -20.84
CA GLU A 192 -26.38 -29.49 -22.11
C GLU A 192 -27.21 -30.76 -21.86
N GLU A 193 -28.29 -30.64 -21.10
CA GLU A 193 -29.36 -31.65 -21.13
C GLU A 193 -30.68 -30.90 -21.14
N ALA A 194 -31.27 -30.94 -22.33
CA ALA A 194 -32.70 -30.96 -22.61
C ALA A 194 -33.10 -30.11 -23.81
N LEU A 195 -32.78 -30.56 -24.98
CA LEU A 195 -33.56 -30.25 -26.20
C LEU A 195 -33.49 -31.43 -27.18
N GLU A 196 -33.93 -32.60 -26.74
CA GLU A 196 -34.45 -33.63 -27.65
C GLU A 196 -35.80 -34.11 -27.06
N GLY A 197 -36.88 -33.71 -27.68
CA GLY A 197 -38.21 -34.25 -27.37
C GLY A 197 -39.32 -33.22 -27.54
N GLU A 198 -39.79 -33.03 -28.70
CA GLU A 198 -41.16 -33.13 -29.18
C GLU A 198 -41.44 -32.19 -30.36
N ALA A 199 -41.20 -32.74 -31.51
CA ALA A 199 -41.87 -32.29 -32.69
C ALA A 199 -43.17 -33.11 -32.79
N ALA A 200 -44.34 -32.50 -32.62
CA ALA A 200 -45.53 -32.85 -33.35
C ALA A 200 -46.75 -32.05 -32.87
N GLU A 201 -47.46 -31.58 -33.87
CA GLU A 201 -48.88 -31.25 -33.87
C GLU A 201 -49.37 -29.93 -33.34
N GLY A 202 -49.93 -29.19 -34.26
CA GLY A 202 -50.94 -28.17 -34.01
C GLY A 202 -50.97 -27.05 -35.05
N LEU A 203 -51.45 -27.39 -36.24
CA LEU A 203 -51.96 -26.42 -37.24
C LEU A 203 -53.15 -25.62 -36.73
N GLU A 204 -53.31 -24.43 -37.36
CA GLU A 204 -54.55 -23.66 -37.57
C GLU A 204 -54.82 -22.49 -36.63
N GLY A 205 -54.96 -21.38 -37.31
CA GLY A 205 -55.88 -20.30 -36.88
C GLY A 205 -55.37 -18.91 -37.12
N ALA A 206 -55.39 -18.44 -38.33
CA ALA A 206 -56.08 -17.22 -38.85
C ALA A 206 -55.81 -15.88 -38.20
N GLU A 207 -55.28 -15.00 -39.03
CA GLU A 207 -55.87 -13.71 -39.46
C GLU A 207 -56.13 -12.61 -38.42
N GLY A 208 -55.55 -11.49 -38.76
CA GLY A 208 -56.29 -10.24 -38.58
C GLY A 208 -55.56 -9.03 -38.08
N ALA A 209 -55.34 -8.10 -39.03
CA ALA A 209 -55.40 -6.62 -38.92
C ALA A 209 -54.25 -5.89 -38.23
N GLU A 210 -53.36 -5.21 -38.97
CA GLU A 210 -53.48 -3.82 -39.45
C GLU A 210 -53.78 -2.75 -38.37
N GLY A 211 -52.94 -1.75 -38.38
CA GLY A 211 -53.18 -0.44 -37.74
C GLY A 211 -51.92 0.21 -37.28
N GLU A 212 -51.15 0.85 -38.17
CA GLU A 212 -50.98 2.32 -38.34
C GLU A 212 -50.65 3.09 -37.06
N ALA A 213 -49.42 3.61 -36.98
CA ALA A 213 -48.98 4.99 -37.29
C ALA A 213 -49.31 6.07 -36.25
N GLN A 214 -48.31 6.78 -35.90
CA GLN A 214 -48.09 8.25 -35.79
C GLN A 214 -47.28 8.55 -34.53
N ALA A 215 -46.02 9.04 -34.59
CA ALA A 215 -45.58 10.40 -34.96
C ALA A 215 -46.12 11.51 -34.00
N GLY A 216 -45.17 12.24 -33.46
CA GLY A 216 -45.36 13.48 -32.69
C GLY A 216 -44.10 13.70 -31.84
N GLU A 217 -43.07 14.29 -32.31
CA GLU A 217 -42.72 15.71 -32.57
C GLU A 217 -43.01 16.68 -31.43
N ALA A 218 -41.90 17.35 -31.09
CA ALA A 218 -41.74 18.77 -30.73
C ALA A 218 -42.23 19.12 -29.28
N GLU A 219 -41.64 20.00 -28.56
CA GLU A 219 -40.91 21.24 -28.78
C GLU A 219 -40.31 21.73 -27.45
N THR A 220 -39.06 22.20 -27.50
CA THR A 220 -38.60 23.49 -27.03
C THR A 220 -39.29 24.17 -25.85
N ASN A 221 -38.59 24.55 -24.81
CA ASN A 221 -38.56 26.00 -24.53
C ASN A 221 -37.33 26.39 -23.68
N ALA A 222 -36.64 27.38 -24.18
CA ALA A 222 -35.64 28.19 -23.53
C ALA A 222 -36.32 29.34 -22.78
N SER A 223 -35.69 29.80 -21.71
CA SER A 223 -35.68 31.20 -21.21
C SER A 223 -34.73 31.23 -20.05
N GLU A 224 -33.49 31.82 -20.17
CA GLU A 224 -33.24 33.24 -19.96
C GLU A 224 -33.91 33.79 -18.69
N ASP A 225 -33.03 34.07 -17.68
CA ASP A 225 -32.93 35.42 -17.11
C ASP A 225 -31.74 35.49 -16.11
N GLU A 226 -30.77 36.31 -16.38
CA GLU A 226 -29.94 37.10 -15.47
C GLU A 226 -30.71 38.41 -15.22
N PRO A 227 -30.36 39.35 -14.32
CA PRO A 227 -29.20 39.51 -13.45
C PRO A 227 -29.53 40.17 -12.08
N GLY A 228 -28.51 40.33 -11.23
CA GLY A 228 -28.45 41.52 -10.40
C GLY A 228 -28.38 41.38 -8.88
N GLY A 229 -27.25 41.84 -8.32
CA GLY A 229 -27.13 42.16 -6.90
C GLY A 229 -25.77 41.93 -6.33
#